data_57e724e85410aca623c0c8eddc9936fc
#
_entry.id   57e724e85410aca623c0c8eddc9936fc
#
_cell.length_a   1.000
_cell.length_b   1.000
_cell.length_c   1.000
_cell.angle_alpha   90.00
_cell.angle_beta   90.00
_cell.angle_gamma   90.00
#
_symmetry.space_group_name_H-M   'P 1'
#
loop_
_entity.id
_entity.type
_entity.pdbx_description
1 polymer ?
#
loop_
_entity_poly.entity_id
_entity_poly.type
_entity_poly.pdbx_seq_one_letter_code
_entity_poly.pdbx_strand_id
1 'polypeptide(L)'
;MGVSIHHIDLAVSDVERSLAFYLGLLGPFGMREAGRFPTYRGTEEVVYLAFGNQYLGLRQADGGEYRYYDVGMEHLAFYVEKREDVDAAHRAALDMGVSIHFPPEEDKDIPGFYEMFVFDPDGLRIEVAYGPPELDPLRQAPDDG
;
A
#
# COMPACT_ATOMS: atom_id res chain seq x y z
N MET A 1 -17.77 13.22 13.09
CA MET A 1 -17.40 11.85 13.52
C MET A 1 -17.78 10.90 12.42
N GLY A 2 -16.97 9.95 12.14
CA GLY A 2 -17.20 9.07 11.02
C GLY A 2 -16.54 7.71 11.20
N VAL A 3 -16.62 6.90 10.16
CA VAL A 3 -15.88 5.65 10.05
C VAL A 3 -14.53 5.92 9.39
N SER A 4 -13.52 5.20 9.79
CA SER A 4 -12.20 5.21 9.18
C SER A 4 -11.62 3.79 9.14
N ILE A 5 -10.64 3.57 8.28
CA ILE A 5 -9.91 2.32 8.27
C ILE A 5 -8.88 2.36 9.41
N HIS A 6 -8.91 1.35 10.29
CA HIS A 6 -7.88 1.15 11.31
C HIS A 6 -6.73 0.29 10.76
N HIS A 7 -7.06 -0.85 10.16
CA HIS A 7 -6.08 -1.75 9.57
C HIS A 7 -6.68 -2.58 8.44
N ILE A 8 -5.81 -3.08 7.60
CA ILE A 8 -6.10 -4.07 6.56
C ILE A 8 -5.12 -5.20 6.76
N ASP A 9 -5.61 -6.45 6.80
CA ASP A 9 -4.76 -7.63 6.85
C ASP A 9 -4.73 -8.31 5.48
N LEU A 10 -3.53 -8.58 4.99
CA LEU A 10 -3.28 -9.35 3.78
C LEU A 10 -2.80 -10.75 4.15
N ALA A 11 -3.40 -11.77 3.54
CA ALA A 11 -2.83 -13.11 3.52
C ALA A 11 -1.83 -13.18 2.37
N VAL A 12 -0.56 -13.45 2.69
CA VAL A 12 0.55 -13.43 1.73
C VAL A 12 1.26 -14.77 1.67
N SER A 13 1.87 -15.08 0.55
CA SER A 13 2.54 -16.38 0.37
C SER A 13 3.82 -16.52 1.19
N ASP A 14 4.48 -15.42 1.52
CA ASP A 14 5.71 -15.36 2.34
C ASP A 14 5.72 -14.03 3.09
N VAL A 15 5.50 -14.09 4.40
CA VAL A 15 5.39 -12.88 5.26
C VAL A 15 6.68 -12.07 5.24
N GLU A 16 7.85 -12.71 5.36
CA GLU A 16 9.11 -11.98 5.41
C GLU A 16 9.46 -11.31 4.06
N ARG A 17 9.11 -11.94 2.96
CA ARG A 17 9.27 -11.36 1.61
C ARG A 17 8.37 -10.16 1.42
N SER A 18 7.11 -10.25 1.82
CA SER A 18 6.16 -9.13 1.75
C SER A 18 6.56 -8.00 2.69
N LEU A 19 7.01 -8.32 3.91
CA LEU A 19 7.53 -7.34 4.86
C LEU A 19 8.70 -6.54 4.25
N ALA A 20 9.67 -7.22 3.66
CA ALA A 20 10.81 -6.58 2.99
C ALA A 20 10.36 -5.67 1.83
N PHE A 21 9.37 -6.10 1.06
CA PHE A 21 8.79 -5.30 -0.02
C PHE A 21 8.17 -3.99 0.50
N TYR A 22 7.24 -4.07 1.45
CA TYR A 22 6.53 -2.88 1.95
C TYR A 22 7.47 -1.92 2.69
N LEU A 23 8.39 -2.43 3.50
CA LEU A 23 9.39 -1.60 4.17
C LEU A 23 10.40 -0.99 3.20
N GLY A 24 10.81 -1.72 2.18
CA GLY A 24 11.70 -1.20 1.14
C GLY A 24 11.05 -0.09 0.31
N LEU A 25 9.77 -0.24 -0.02
CA LEU A 25 9.03 0.71 -0.83
C LEU A 25 8.62 1.95 -0.03
N LEU A 26 8.08 1.78 1.18
CA LEU A 26 7.41 2.82 1.95
C LEU A 26 8.10 3.19 3.27
N GLY A 27 9.11 2.42 3.69
CA GLY A 27 9.90 2.72 4.87
C GLY A 27 10.55 4.10 4.85
N PRO A 28 11.11 4.56 3.71
CA PRO A 28 11.67 5.92 3.59
C PRO A 28 10.64 7.04 3.86
N PHE A 29 9.35 6.73 3.78
CA PHE A 29 8.25 7.69 3.99
C PHE A 29 7.52 7.46 5.31
N GLY A 30 8.10 6.68 6.24
CA GLY A 30 7.62 6.52 7.60
C GLY A 30 6.89 5.22 7.92
N MET A 31 6.69 4.31 6.95
CA MET A 31 6.18 2.98 7.27
C MET A 31 7.22 2.21 8.09
N ARG A 32 6.77 1.56 9.18
CA ARG A 32 7.66 0.81 10.07
C ARG A 32 6.97 -0.43 10.61
N GLU A 33 7.73 -1.45 10.95
CA GLU A 33 7.21 -2.58 11.70
C GLU A 33 6.79 -2.11 13.11
N ALA A 34 5.53 -2.34 13.45
CA ALA A 34 4.96 -1.96 14.73
C ALA A 34 5.01 -3.09 15.75
N GLY A 35 4.90 -4.35 15.30
CA GLY A 35 4.98 -5.50 16.17
C GLY A 35 4.46 -6.77 15.51
N ARG A 36 4.65 -7.87 16.22
CA ARG A 36 4.19 -9.21 15.85
C ARG A 36 3.29 -9.76 16.93
N PHE A 37 2.16 -10.31 16.55
CA PHE A 37 1.14 -10.75 17.49
C PHE A 37 0.60 -12.13 17.11
N PRO A 38 0.28 -12.99 18.12
CA PRO A 38 -0.38 -14.24 17.84
C PRO A 38 -1.73 -14.01 17.14
N THR A 39 -2.06 -14.89 16.21
CA THR A 39 -3.39 -14.86 15.59
C THR A 39 -4.34 -15.81 16.31
N TYR A 40 -5.64 -15.68 16.02
CA TYR A 40 -6.67 -16.60 16.54
C TYR A 40 -6.46 -18.05 16.09
N ARG A 41 -5.64 -18.28 15.04
CA ARG A 41 -5.30 -19.60 14.53
C ARG A 41 -4.23 -20.32 15.37
N GLY A 42 -3.57 -19.59 16.28
CA GLY A 42 -2.73 -20.13 17.36
C GLY A 42 -1.31 -20.56 16.97
N THR A 43 -1.02 -20.75 15.70
CA THR A 43 0.28 -21.28 15.22
C THR A 43 1.07 -20.30 14.39
N GLU A 44 0.54 -19.13 14.15
CA GLU A 44 1.12 -18.09 13.31
C GLU A 44 1.04 -16.71 13.95
N GLU A 45 1.89 -15.81 13.49
CA GLU A 45 1.87 -14.41 13.90
C GLU A 45 1.40 -13.54 12.75
N VAL A 46 0.72 -12.44 13.09
CA VAL A 46 0.55 -11.32 12.18
C VAL A 46 1.65 -10.30 12.43
N VAL A 47 2.26 -9.81 11.37
CA VAL A 47 3.20 -8.68 11.42
C VAL A 47 2.45 -7.42 11.04
N TYR A 48 2.41 -6.42 11.92
CA TYR A 48 1.80 -5.13 11.61
C TYR A 48 2.84 -4.09 11.23
N LEU A 49 2.56 -3.42 10.13
CA LEU A 49 3.26 -2.24 9.65
C LEU A 49 2.42 -1.00 9.99
N ALA A 50 3.02 -0.02 10.65
CA ALA A 50 2.35 1.23 11.00
C ALA A 50 2.68 2.31 9.98
N PHE A 51 1.68 3.10 9.62
CA PHE A 51 1.79 4.31 8.81
C PHE A 51 0.66 5.29 9.17
N GLY A 52 1.00 6.53 9.46
CA GLY A 52 0.01 7.47 10.01
C GLY A 52 -0.70 6.87 11.24
N ASN A 53 -2.03 6.86 11.20
CA ASN A 53 -2.88 6.26 12.23
C ASN A 53 -3.44 4.89 11.82
N GLN A 54 -2.84 4.24 10.85
CA GLN A 54 -3.34 3.01 10.23
C GLN A 54 -2.28 1.93 10.27
N TYR A 55 -2.72 0.70 10.01
CA TYR A 55 -1.84 -0.47 9.98
C TYR A 55 -2.13 -1.35 8.78
N LEU A 56 -1.08 -1.97 8.29
CA LEU A 56 -1.13 -3.07 7.33
C LEU A 56 -0.63 -4.34 8.03
N GLY A 57 -1.49 -5.34 8.14
CA GLY A 57 -1.13 -6.64 8.70
C GLY A 57 -0.75 -7.63 7.59
N LEU A 58 0.31 -8.39 7.83
CA LEU A 58 0.75 -9.46 6.95
C LEU A 58 0.60 -10.80 7.68
N ARG A 59 -0.17 -11.70 7.10
CA ARG A 59 -0.42 -13.05 7.62
C ARG A 59 -0.02 -14.09 6.60
N GLN A 60 0.48 -15.22 7.08
CA GLN A 60 0.80 -16.34 6.20
C GLN A 60 -0.48 -16.95 5.62
N ALA A 61 -0.56 -16.98 4.29
CA ALA A 61 -1.63 -17.68 3.58
C ALA A 61 -1.48 -19.21 3.71
N ASP A 62 -2.60 -19.92 3.66
CA ASP A 62 -2.59 -21.39 3.61
C ASP A 62 -2.16 -21.92 2.24
N GLY A 63 -2.25 -21.09 1.23
CA GLY A 63 -2.00 -21.40 -0.17
C GLY A 63 -2.84 -20.52 -1.07
N GLY A 64 -2.86 -20.86 -2.35
CA GLY A 64 -3.61 -20.12 -3.35
C GLY A 64 -2.76 -19.10 -4.08
N GLU A 65 -3.41 -18.36 -4.95
CA GLU A 65 -2.80 -17.39 -5.84
C GLU A 65 -3.70 -16.16 -5.95
N TYR A 66 -3.11 -14.99 -5.78
CA TYR A 66 -3.81 -13.74 -6.06
C TYR A 66 -3.83 -13.52 -7.57
N ARG A 67 -5.00 -13.18 -8.09
CA ARG A 67 -5.16 -12.82 -9.50
C ARG A 67 -5.66 -11.40 -9.61
N TYR A 68 -4.87 -10.59 -10.26
CA TYR A 68 -5.22 -9.22 -10.58
C TYR A 68 -6.54 -9.16 -11.37
N TYR A 69 -7.45 -8.33 -10.90
CA TYR A 69 -8.78 -8.12 -11.47
C TYR A 69 -9.81 -9.25 -11.24
N ASP A 70 -9.48 -10.27 -10.48
CA ASP A 70 -10.51 -11.18 -9.95
C ASP A 70 -11.26 -10.51 -8.78
N VAL A 71 -12.37 -11.08 -8.38
CA VAL A 71 -13.15 -10.56 -7.25
C VAL A 71 -12.28 -10.45 -6.00
N GLY A 72 -12.15 -9.25 -5.47
CA GLY A 72 -11.31 -8.95 -4.30
C GLY A 72 -10.75 -7.55 -4.37
N MET A 73 -9.61 -7.34 -3.76
CA MET A 73 -8.92 -6.06 -3.78
C MET A 73 -8.29 -5.82 -5.16
N GLU A 74 -8.69 -4.75 -5.84
CA GLU A 74 -8.11 -4.39 -7.15
C GLU A 74 -6.74 -3.74 -6.95
N HIS A 75 -6.61 -2.79 -6.04
CA HIS A 75 -5.33 -2.22 -5.62
C HIS A 75 -5.44 -1.55 -4.25
N LEU A 76 -4.30 -1.24 -3.67
CA LEU A 76 -4.16 -0.51 -2.41
C LEU A 76 -3.28 0.71 -2.67
N ALA A 77 -3.80 1.90 -2.38
CA ALA A 77 -3.14 3.17 -2.62
C ALA A 77 -2.62 3.79 -1.32
N PHE A 78 -1.38 4.27 -1.36
CA PHE A 78 -0.72 5.00 -0.29
C PHE A 78 -0.39 6.42 -0.75
N TYR A 79 -0.73 7.42 0.06
CA TYR A 79 -0.29 8.78 -0.15
C TYR A 79 1.12 9.02 0.38
N VAL A 80 1.88 9.80 -0.37
CA VAL A 80 3.14 10.41 0.07
C VAL A 80 2.99 11.93 0.12
N GLU A 81 3.85 12.59 0.88
CA GLU A 81 3.70 14.03 1.15
C GLU A 81 4.16 14.93 0.01
N LYS A 82 5.03 14.43 -0.86
CA LYS A 82 5.65 15.21 -1.94
C LYS A 82 5.63 14.44 -3.24
N ARG A 83 5.55 15.18 -4.34
CA ARG A 83 5.65 14.61 -5.68
C ARG A 83 6.95 13.80 -5.89
N GLU A 84 8.06 14.33 -5.38
CA GLU A 84 9.38 13.70 -5.47
C GLU A 84 9.46 12.37 -4.71
N ASP A 85 8.59 12.16 -3.73
CA ASP A 85 8.52 10.89 -2.98
C ASP A 85 7.98 9.75 -3.86
N VAL A 86 7.10 10.04 -4.82
CA VAL A 86 6.66 9.05 -5.82
C VAL A 86 7.84 8.62 -6.69
N ASP A 87 8.67 9.55 -7.13
CA ASP A 87 9.88 9.25 -7.90
C ASP A 87 10.90 8.46 -7.07
N ALA A 88 11.03 8.80 -5.78
CA ALA A 88 11.90 8.07 -4.86
C ALA A 88 11.42 6.64 -4.61
N ALA A 89 10.10 6.44 -4.45
CA ALA A 89 9.51 5.11 -4.35
C ALA A 89 9.72 4.29 -5.63
N HIS A 90 9.65 4.92 -6.78
CA HIS A 90 9.93 4.27 -8.06
C HIS A 90 11.40 3.80 -8.14
N ARG A 91 12.35 4.65 -7.74
CA ARG A 91 13.76 4.23 -7.69
C ARG A 91 13.97 3.06 -6.73
N ALA A 92 13.35 3.09 -5.55
CA ALA A 92 13.41 1.98 -4.61
C ALA A 92 12.84 0.67 -5.20
N ALA A 93 11.71 0.76 -5.90
CA ALA A 93 11.10 -0.37 -6.59
C ALA A 93 12.04 -0.97 -7.67
N LEU A 94 12.70 -0.11 -8.46
CA LEU A 94 13.68 -0.54 -9.45
C LEU A 94 14.88 -1.23 -8.80
N ASP A 95 15.41 -0.67 -7.71
CA ASP A 95 16.55 -1.22 -6.98
C ASP A 95 16.23 -2.59 -6.34
N MET A 96 14.98 -2.78 -5.91
CA MET A 96 14.49 -4.07 -5.39
C MET A 96 14.14 -5.09 -6.49
N GLY A 97 14.14 -4.70 -7.74
CA GLY A 97 13.72 -5.57 -8.84
C GLY A 97 12.22 -5.86 -8.85
N VAL A 98 11.42 -4.94 -8.32
CA VAL A 98 9.96 -5.05 -8.25
C VAL A 98 9.35 -4.89 -9.64
N SER A 99 8.27 -5.62 -9.90
CA SER A 99 7.50 -5.50 -11.14
C SER A 99 6.75 -4.17 -11.17
N ILE A 100 7.10 -3.31 -12.12
CA ILE A 100 6.46 -2.01 -12.36
C ILE A 100 5.29 -2.21 -13.30
N HIS A 101 4.09 -1.76 -12.90
CA HIS A 101 2.93 -1.74 -13.77
C HIS A 101 2.87 -0.43 -14.57
N PHE A 102 2.89 0.70 -13.87
CA PHE A 102 3.00 2.01 -14.48
C PHE A 102 4.09 2.84 -13.75
N PRO A 103 5.06 3.40 -14.48
CA PRO A 103 6.01 4.33 -13.89
C PRO A 103 5.30 5.62 -13.45
N PRO A 104 5.99 6.50 -12.68
CA PRO A 104 5.40 7.76 -12.26
C PRO A 104 4.89 8.60 -13.41
N GLU A 105 3.62 8.98 -13.34
CA GLU A 105 2.96 9.85 -14.33
C GLU A 105 1.86 10.68 -13.69
N GLU A 106 1.48 11.78 -14.33
CA GLU A 106 0.29 12.51 -13.93
C GLU A 106 -0.96 11.78 -14.37
N ASP A 107 -1.94 11.74 -13.46
CA ASP A 107 -3.27 11.25 -13.77
C ASP A 107 -3.92 12.12 -14.84
N LYS A 108 -4.53 11.50 -15.83
CA LYS A 108 -5.12 12.20 -16.97
C LYS A 108 -6.41 12.93 -16.62
N ASP A 109 -7.09 12.46 -15.58
CA ASP A 109 -8.42 12.91 -15.18
C ASP A 109 -8.37 13.80 -13.94
N ILE A 110 -7.29 13.71 -13.14
CA ILE A 110 -7.13 14.45 -11.89
C ILE A 110 -5.88 15.32 -11.95
N PRO A 111 -5.98 16.59 -12.37
CA PRO A 111 -4.83 17.48 -12.46
C PRO A 111 -4.08 17.63 -11.15
N GLY A 112 -2.74 17.49 -11.19
CA GLY A 112 -1.89 17.57 -10.01
C GLY A 112 -1.76 16.28 -9.22
N PHE A 113 -2.52 15.25 -9.58
CA PHE A 113 -2.38 13.91 -9.02
C PHE A 113 -1.25 13.19 -9.77
N TYR A 114 -0.26 12.72 -9.02
CA TYR A 114 0.94 12.08 -9.57
C TYR A 114 1.14 10.73 -8.90
N GLU A 115 1.24 9.68 -9.69
CA GLU A 115 1.15 8.33 -9.18
C GLU A 115 2.01 7.34 -9.93
N MET A 116 2.31 6.23 -9.28
CA MET A 116 2.88 5.03 -9.90
C MET A 116 2.18 3.78 -9.39
N PHE A 117 2.27 2.69 -10.16
CA PHE A 117 1.75 1.39 -9.77
C PHE A 117 2.82 0.32 -9.89
N VAL A 118 2.94 -0.48 -8.84
CA VAL A 118 3.80 -1.66 -8.79
C VAL A 118 2.99 -2.87 -8.34
N PHE A 119 3.54 -4.07 -8.51
CA PHE A 119 2.98 -5.28 -7.95
C PHE A 119 3.78 -5.72 -6.74
N ASP A 120 3.10 -6.11 -5.67
CA ASP A 120 3.74 -6.73 -4.53
C ASP A 120 4.21 -8.17 -4.88
N PRO A 121 4.91 -8.88 -3.98
CA PRO A 121 5.42 -10.22 -4.29
C PRO A 121 4.36 -11.26 -4.68
N ASP A 122 3.11 -11.05 -4.28
CA ASP A 122 1.99 -11.95 -4.62
C ASP A 122 1.15 -11.45 -5.81
N GLY A 123 1.50 -10.31 -6.38
CA GLY A 123 0.80 -9.72 -7.53
C GLY A 123 -0.32 -8.75 -7.15
N LEU A 124 -0.47 -8.37 -5.89
CA LEU A 124 -1.36 -7.30 -5.50
C LEU A 124 -0.82 -5.97 -6.03
N ARG A 125 -1.67 -5.20 -6.69
CA ARG A 125 -1.30 -3.91 -7.24
C ARG A 125 -1.24 -2.86 -6.13
N ILE A 126 -0.12 -2.16 -6.04
CA ILE A 126 0.14 -1.10 -5.07
C ILE A 126 0.34 0.21 -5.81
N GLU A 127 -0.41 1.21 -5.40
CA GLU A 127 -0.29 2.57 -5.86
C GLU A 127 0.48 3.40 -4.84
N VAL A 128 1.41 4.23 -5.31
CA VAL A 128 2.01 5.30 -4.51
C VAL A 128 1.67 6.61 -5.19
N ALA A 129 0.98 7.48 -4.47
CA ALA A 129 0.39 8.68 -5.05
C ALA A 129 0.70 9.94 -4.25
N TYR A 130 0.85 11.04 -4.96
CA TYR A 130 0.84 12.40 -4.45
C TYR A 130 -0.34 13.15 -5.06
N GLY A 131 -1.07 13.87 -4.22
CA GLY A 131 -2.11 14.76 -4.71
C GLY A 131 -2.35 15.87 -3.70
N PRO A 132 -2.29 17.16 -4.13
CA PRO A 132 -2.62 18.26 -3.24
C PRO A 132 -4.04 18.07 -2.68
N PRO A 133 -4.24 18.20 -1.36
CA PRO A 133 -5.55 17.98 -0.74
C PRO A 133 -6.68 18.81 -1.37
N GLU A 134 -6.36 20.00 -1.85
CA GLU A 134 -7.29 20.92 -2.52
C GLU A 134 -7.72 20.45 -3.91
N LEU A 135 -6.99 19.53 -4.52
CA LEU A 135 -7.31 18.95 -5.83
C LEU A 135 -7.88 17.54 -5.74
N ASP A 136 -7.85 16.94 -4.57
CA ASP A 136 -8.39 15.59 -4.35
C ASP A 136 -9.91 15.62 -4.32
N PRO A 137 -10.59 15.10 -5.34
CA PRO A 137 -12.05 15.14 -5.40
C PRO A 137 -12.72 14.35 -4.27
N LEU A 138 -12.03 13.36 -3.70
CA LEU A 138 -12.56 12.57 -2.59
C LEU A 138 -12.53 13.35 -1.26
N ARG A 139 -11.61 14.30 -1.13
CA ARG A 139 -11.51 15.18 0.06
C ARG A 139 -12.40 16.42 -0.05
N GLN A 140 -12.86 16.73 -1.25
CA GLN A 140 -13.75 17.86 -1.52
C GLN A 140 -15.23 17.46 -1.48
N ALA A 141 -15.56 16.18 -1.30
CA ALA A 141 -16.91 15.73 -1.11
C ALA A 141 -17.50 16.48 0.11
N PRO A 142 -18.67 17.11 -0.02
CA PRO A 142 -19.28 17.81 1.09
C PRO A 142 -19.46 16.87 2.27
N ASP A 143 -19.14 17.36 3.46
CA ASP A 143 -19.50 16.73 4.71
C ASP A 143 -21.05 16.80 4.79
N ASP A 144 -21.71 15.82 4.21
CA ASP A 144 -23.15 15.63 4.37
C ASP A 144 -23.37 15.19 5.82
N GLY A 145 -23.34 16.22 6.71
CA GLY A 145 -23.52 16.09 8.15
C GLY A 145 -24.86 15.47 8.57
#